data_a4f1c73117f08a4916f31f6388eb1f39
#
_entry.id   a4f1c73117f08a4916f31f6388eb1f39
#
_cell.length_a   1.000
_cell.length_b   1.000
_cell.length_c   1.000
_cell.angle_alpha   90.00
_cell.angle_beta   90.00
_cell.angle_gamma   90.00
#
_symmetry.space_group_name_H-M   'P 1'
#
loop_
_entity.id
_entity.type
_entity.pdbx_description
1 polymer ?
#
loop_
_entity_poly.entity_id
_entity_poly.type
_entity_poly.pdbx_seq_one_letter_code
_entity_poly.pdbx_strand_id
1 'polypeptide(L)'
;MNDCQKTNNLKYLVASEQDITWGITINTVGHQIVKKHSVYPPQNHPCRYLFATDKGRILEEYQLLYIKQGRGTFFSKNYAPKELGTGSMFLLFPGQWHNYYPHPATGWEEYWIGFTGVDMDKYVSNGFFQYSKSVFNIGLQSE
;
A
#
# COMPACT_ATOMS: atom_id res chain seq x y z
N MET A 1 19.88 -21.32 5.26
CA MET A 1 18.47 -21.33 4.80
C MET A 1 17.83 -20.01 5.17
N ASN A 2 17.39 -19.30 4.18
CA ASN A 2 17.11 -17.88 4.26
C ASN A 2 15.84 -17.55 5.05
N ASP A 3 16.00 -16.91 6.18
CA ASP A 3 14.93 -16.35 7.03
C ASP A 3 14.10 -15.25 6.33
N CYS A 4 14.44 -14.89 5.09
CA CYS A 4 13.76 -13.84 4.33
C CYS A 4 12.42 -14.30 3.73
N GLN A 5 12.18 -15.61 3.62
CA GLN A 5 10.95 -16.15 3.02
C GLN A 5 9.73 -16.17 3.95
N LYS A 6 9.92 -15.97 5.25
CA LYS A 6 8.83 -16.02 6.24
C LYS A 6 8.15 -14.69 6.56
N THR A 7 8.67 -13.57 6.07
CA THR A 7 8.20 -12.24 6.47
C THR A 7 7.35 -11.53 5.43
N ASN A 8 7.27 -12.07 4.21
CA ASN A 8 6.52 -11.44 3.11
C ASN A 8 5.54 -12.43 2.50
N ASN A 9 4.26 -12.15 2.64
CA ASN A 9 3.18 -12.91 2.02
C ASN A 9 2.49 -12.03 0.99
N LEU A 10 2.48 -12.46 -0.26
CA LEU A 10 1.78 -11.80 -1.35
C LEU A 10 0.93 -12.83 -2.08
N LYS A 11 -0.32 -12.51 -2.31
CA LYS A 11 -1.24 -13.35 -3.08
C LYS A 11 -1.91 -12.53 -4.16
N TYR A 12 -1.82 -13.02 -5.40
CA TYR A 12 -2.62 -12.55 -6.52
C TYR A 12 -3.93 -13.33 -6.55
N LEU A 13 -5.04 -12.62 -6.72
CA LEU A 13 -6.37 -13.20 -6.81
C LEU A 13 -6.83 -13.13 -8.26
N VAL A 14 -7.45 -14.21 -8.73
CA VAL A 14 -8.07 -14.27 -10.06
C VAL A 14 -9.54 -13.98 -9.88
N ALA A 15 -10.01 -12.85 -10.42
CA ALA A 15 -11.42 -12.47 -10.38
C ALA A 15 -12.23 -13.23 -11.43
N SER A 16 -13.38 -13.74 -11.05
CA SER A 16 -14.41 -14.24 -11.97
C SER A 16 -15.21 -13.07 -12.57
N GLU A 17 -16.00 -13.33 -13.62
CA GLU A 17 -16.93 -12.33 -14.15
C GLU A 17 -17.92 -11.86 -13.09
N GLN A 18 -18.37 -12.74 -12.21
CA GLN A 18 -19.27 -12.39 -11.12
C GLN A 18 -18.60 -11.45 -10.11
N ASP A 19 -17.31 -11.66 -9.79
CA ASP A 19 -16.57 -10.78 -8.89
C ASP A 19 -16.48 -9.36 -9.47
N ILE A 20 -16.28 -9.24 -10.78
CA ILE A 20 -16.22 -7.95 -11.48
C ILE A 20 -17.56 -7.22 -11.40
N THR A 21 -18.68 -7.93 -11.52
CA THR A 21 -20.01 -7.33 -11.44
C THR A 21 -20.39 -6.83 -10.05
N TRP A 22 -19.66 -7.26 -9.01
CA TRP A 22 -19.86 -6.78 -7.64
C TRP A 22 -19.54 -5.30 -7.44
N GLY A 23 -18.76 -4.70 -8.35
CA GLY A 23 -18.40 -3.28 -8.34
C GLY A 23 -17.09 -2.94 -7.64
N ILE A 24 -16.57 -3.83 -6.80
CA ILE A 24 -15.21 -3.77 -6.23
C ILE A 24 -14.61 -5.17 -6.31
N THR A 25 -13.45 -5.28 -6.94
CA THR A 25 -12.74 -6.54 -7.17
C THR A 25 -11.40 -6.51 -6.50
N ILE A 26 -11.12 -7.43 -5.60
CA ILE A 26 -9.81 -7.56 -4.94
C ILE A 26 -8.88 -8.32 -5.87
N ASN A 27 -7.77 -7.69 -6.24
CA ASN A 27 -6.77 -8.25 -7.15
C ASN A 27 -5.56 -8.82 -6.41
N THR A 28 -5.15 -8.18 -5.31
CA THR A 28 -3.98 -8.57 -4.53
C THR A 28 -4.22 -8.36 -3.04
N VAL A 29 -3.56 -9.18 -2.26
CA VAL A 29 -3.45 -8.99 -0.82
C VAL A 29 -2.02 -9.26 -0.40
N GLY A 30 -1.52 -8.56 0.58
CA GLY A 30 -0.16 -8.78 1.03
C GLY A 30 0.10 -8.34 2.46
N HIS A 31 1.18 -8.88 2.98
CA HIS A 31 1.72 -8.58 4.29
C HIS A 31 3.24 -8.61 4.21
N GLN A 32 3.88 -7.62 4.78
CA GLN A 32 5.34 -7.50 4.77
C GLN A 32 5.86 -6.95 6.10
N ILE A 33 6.97 -7.53 6.55
CA ILE A 33 7.75 -6.99 7.66
C ILE A 33 9.09 -6.51 7.11
N VAL A 34 9.38 -5.23 7.27
CA VAL A 34 10.67 -4.61 6.96
C VAL A 34 11.37 -4.33 8.29
N LYS A 35 12.42 -5.08 8.57
CA LYS A 35 13.20 -4.90 9.81
C LYS A 35 13.97 -3.59 9.78
N LYS A 36 14.21 -3.02 10.96
CA LYS A 36 15.09 -1.85 11.10
C LYS A 36 16.47 -2.12 10.47
N HIS A 37 17.04 -1.11 9.85
CA HIS A 37 18.33 -1.15 9.17
C HIS A 37 18.44 -2.15 8.02
N SER A 38 17.31 -2.69 7.54
CA SER A 38 17.31 -3.53 6.34
C SER A 38 17.24 -2.69 5.06
N VAL A 39 17.71 -3.27 3.94
CA VAL A 39 17.59 -2.66 2.62
C VAL A 39 16.11 -2.67 2.18
N TYR A 40 15.64 -1.55 1.66
CA TYR A 40 14.28 -1.42 1.14
C TYR A 40 14.29 -0.89 -0.30
N PRO A 41 13.46 -1.41 -1.20
CA PRO A 41 12.63 -2.61 -1.02
C PRO A 41 13.49 -3.88 -0.89
N PRO A 42 12.97 -4.95 -0.26
CA PRO A 42 13.70 -6.21 -0.13
C PRO A 42 14.05 -6.80 -1.51
N GLN A 43 15.27 -7.24 -1.69
CA GLN A 43 15.80 -7.67 -2.99
C GLN A 43 15.08 -8.88 -3.62
N ASN A 44 14.30 -9.63 -2.84
CA ASN A 44 13.58 -10.82 -3.27
C ASN A 44 12.08 -10.59 -3.54
N HIS A 45 11.67 -9.35 -3.73
CA HIS A 45 10.28 -9.02 -4.08
C HIS A 45 9.99 -9.41 -5.53
N PRO A 46 8.80 -9.96 -5.84
CA PRO A 46 8.38 -10.18 -7.23
C PRO A 46 8.48 -8.87 -8.03
N CYS A 47 9.04 -8.96 -9.24
CA CYS A 47 9.41 -7.79 -10.06
C CYS A 47 8.31 -6.75 -10.28
N ARG A 48 7.03 -7.12 -10.18
CA ARG A 48 5.90 -6.21 -10.34
C ARG A 48 5.75 -5.17 -9.22
N TYR A 49 6.30 -5.43 -8.04
CA TYR A 49 6.22 -4.57 -6.88
C TYR A 49 7.56 -3.95 -6.48
N LEU A 50 8.63 -4.31 -7.21
CA LEU A 50 9.90 -3.64 -7.06
C LEU A 50 9.77 -2.24 -7.64
N PHE A 51 9.82 -1.26 -6.79
CA PHE A 51 10.03 0.11 -7.23
C PHE A 51 11.30 0.65 -6.56
N ALA A 52 12.04 1.42 -7.33
CA ALA A 52 13.17 2.14 -6.78
C ALA A 52 12.64 3.28 -5.90
N THR A 53 13.07 3.35 -4.65
CA THR A 53 12.63 4.38 -3.70
C THR A 53 13.02 5.80 -4.13
N ASP A 54 13.95 5.93 -5.07
CA ASP A 54 14.33 7.20 -5.69
C ASP A 54 13.41 7.63 -6.84
N LYS A 55 12.65 6.69 -7.43
CA LYS A 55 11.81 6.93 -8.61
C LYS A 55 10.30 6.94 -8.32
N GLY A 56 9.87 6.24 -7.27
CA GLY A 56 8.45 6.00 -7.01
C GLY A 56 7.81 5.11 -8.09
N ARG A 57 6.49 5.10 -8.15
CA ARG A 57 5.75 4.31 -9.12
C ARG A 57 4.37 4.87 -9.41
N ILE A 58 3.75 4.35 -10.49
CA ILE A 58 2.35 4.52 -10.85
C ILE A 58 1.73 3.14 -10.95
N LEU A 59 0.60 2.92 -10.30
CA LEU A 59 -0.18 1.68 -10.38
C LEU A 59 -1.44 1.89 -11.21
N GLU A 60 -1.99 0.79 -11.71
CA GLU A 60 -3.25 0.74 -12.46
C GLU A 60 -4.45 0.35 -11.58
N GLU A 61 -4.23 0.16 -10.29
CA GLU A 61 -5.24 -0.22 -9.30
C GLU A 61 -5.19 0.70 -8.08
N TYR A 62 -6.26 0.69 -7.31
CA TYR A 62 -6.24 1.22 -5.95
C TYR A 62 -5.47 0.27 -5.04
N GLN A 63 -4.75 0.82 -4.09
CA GLN A 63 -4.22 0.03 -2.96
C GLN A 63 -4.51 0.74 -1.65
N LEU A 64 -5.01 -0.02 -0.70
CA LEU A 64 -5.18 0.42 0.68
C LEU A 64 -4.13 -0.27 1.53
N LEU A 65 -3.28 0.52 2.17
CA LEU A 65 -2.19 0.04 3.01
C LEU A 65 -2.42 0.44 4.45
N TYR A 66 -2.03 -0.43 5.36
CA TYR A 66 -2.12 -0.22 6.79
C TYR A 66 -0.78 -0.51 7.46
N ILE A 67 -0.30 0.42 8.27
CA ILE A 67 0.93 0.29 9.05
C ILE A 67 0.56 -0.20 10.45
N LYS A 68 0.81 -1.47 10.71
CA LYS A 68 0.55 -2.09 12.01
C LYS A 68 1.56 -1.67 13.05
N GLN A 69 2.82 -1.51 12.64
CA GLN A 69 3.92 -1.14 13.51
C GLN A 69 5.02 -0.44 12.73
N GLY A 70 5.67 0.52 13.33
CA GLY A 70 6.80 1.22 12.75
C GLY A 70 6.43 2.61 12.24
N ARG A 71 7.36 3.20 11.49
CA ARG A 71 7.24 4.56 10.96
C ARG A 71 7.81 4.63 9.54
N GLY A 72 7.34 5.60 8.77
CA GLY A 72 7.83 5.85 7.43
C GLY A 72 7.28 7.15 6.86
N THR A 73 7.54 7.37 5.58
CA THR A 73 7.11 8.57 4.87
C THR A 73 6.39 8.20 3.58
N PHE A 74 5.31 8.91 3.28
CA PHE A 74 4.53 8.81 2.07
C PHE A 74 4.66 10.07 1.23
N PHE A 75 4.87 9.89 -0.06
CA PHE A 75 4.98 10.95 -1.05
C PHE A 75 3.94 10.78 -2.14
N SER A 76 3.26 11.84 -2.51
CA SER A 76 2.40 11.90 -3.67
C SER A 76 2.70 13.15 -4.49
N LYS A 77 2.36 13.11 -5.80
CA LYS A 77 2.64 14.22 -6.70
C LYS A 77 1.88 15.48 -6.26
N ASN A 78 2.59 16.60 -6.21
CA ASN A 78 2.05 17.94 -5.89
C ASN A 78 1.58 18.14 -4.45
N TYR A 79 1.89 17.23 -3.54
CA TYR A 79 1.56 17.37 -2.13
C TYR A 79 2.80 17.21 -1.25
N ALA A 80 2.80 17.85 -0.11
CA ALA A 80 3.88 17.71 0.86
C ALA A 80 3.98 16.26 1.36
N PRO A 81 5.21 15.77 1.63
CA PRO A 81 5.40 14.47 2.25
C PRO A 81 4.61 14.33 3.55
N LYS A 82 4.10 13.13 3.82
CA LYS A 82 3.34 12.82 5.02
C LYS A 82 4.01 11.72 5.82
N GLU A 83 4.16 11.95 7.11
CA GLU A 83 4.65 10.94 8.03
C GLU A 83 3.59 9.86 8.28
N LEU A 84 4.06 8.61 8.25
CA LEU A 84 3.29 7.43 8.57
C LEU A 84 3.78 6.85 9.89
N GLY A 85 2.87 6.36 10.70
CA GLY A 85 3.19 5.67 11.93
C GLY A 85 2.26 4.50 12.17
N THR A 86 2.44 3.85 13.31
CA THR A 86 1.54 2.79 13.78
C THR A 86 0.09 3.28 13.76
N GLY A 87 -0.80 2.53 13.11
CA GLY A 87 -2.20 2.91 12.94
C GLY A 87 -2.49 3.83 11.76
N SER A 88 -1.49 4.20 10.96
CA SER A 88 -1.71 4.91 9.70
C SER A 88 -2.27 3.98 8.63
N MET A 89 -3.24 4.47 7.90
CA MET A 89 -3.76 3.86 6.68
C MET A 89 -3.66 4.87 5.54
N PHE A 90 -3.29 4.42 4.36
CA PHE A 90 -3.22 5.30 3.20
C PHE A 90 -3.70 4.62 1.93
N LEU A 91 -4.31 5.43 1.08
CA LEU A 91 -4.93 5.00 -0.17
C LEU A 91 -4.09 5.48 -1.37
N LEU A 92 -3.71 4.55 -2.23
CA LEU A 92 -3.09 4.81 -3.52
C LEU A 92 -4.16 4.75 -4.61
N PHE A 93 -4.04 5.64 -5.59
CA PHE A 93 -5.02 5.80 -6.67
C PHE A 93 -4.42 5.39 -8.02
N PRO A 94 -5.20 4.74 -8.91
CA PRO A 94 -4.75 4.42 -10.25
C PRO A 94 -4.25 5.67 -10.99
N GLY A 95 -3.15 5.53 -11.72
CA GLY A 95 -2.60 6.60 -12.55
C GLY A 95 -1.91 7.74 -11.79
N GLN A 96 -1.87 7.70 -10.47
CA GLN A 96 -1.22 8.73 -9.65
C GLN A 96 0.15 8.27 -9.18
N TRP A 97 1.15 9.12 -9.39
CA TRP A 97 2.50 8.86 -8.90
C TRP A 97 2.54 8.90 -7.37
N HIS A 98 3.21 7.92 -6.77
CA HIS A 98 3.44 7.85 -5.34
C HIS A 98 4.79 7.20 -5.03
N ASN A 99 5.24 7.43 -3.81
CA ASN A 99 6.37 6.74 -3.22
C ASN A 99 6.15 6.62 -1.71
N TYR A 100 6.67 5.58 -1.10
CA TYR A 100 6.67 5.43 0.35
C TYR A 100 7.76 4.45 0.77
N TYR A 101 8.28 4.65 1.96
CA TYR A 101 9.29 3.76 2.54
C TYR A 101 9.32 3.88 4.06
N PRO A 102 9.74 2.81 4.77
CA PRO A 102 9.92 2.86 6.22
C PRO A 102 11.15 3.67 6.61
N HIS A 103 11.12 4.23 7.80
CA HIS A 103 12.31 4.79 8.41
C HIS A 103 13.31 3.67 8.73
N PRO A 104 14.58 3.81 8.36
CA PRO A 104 15.59 2.80 8.64
C PRO A 104 15.73 2.45 10.12
N ALA A 105 15.52 3.43 10.99
CA ALA A 105 15.65 3.25 12.45
C ALA A 105 14.54 2.37 13.06
N THR A 106 13.39 2.24 12.41
CA THR A 106 12.24 1.49 12.94
C THR A 106 11.85 0.31 12.09
N GLY A 107 12.04 0.41 10.76
CA GLY A 107 11.35 -0.48 9.84
C GLY A 107 9.84 -0.34 9.97
N TRP A 108 9.08 -1.27 9.46
CA TRP A 108 7.63 -1.35 9.67
C TRP A 108 7.04 -2.73 9.39
N GLU A 109 5.82 -2.94 9.84
CA GLU A 109 4.94 -4.04 9.44
C GLU A 109 3.73 -3.47 8.72
N GLU A 110 3.51 -3.90 7.48
CA GLU A 110 2.43 -3.40 6.62
C GLU A 110 1.55 -4.52 6.09
N TYR A 111 0.28 -4.18 5.93
CA TYR A 111 -0.72 -4.98 5.20
C TYR A 111 -1.26 -4.15 4.05
N TRP A 112 -1.58 -4.79 2.95
CA TRP A 112 -2.26 -4.10 1.84
C TRP A 112 -3.27 -4.98 1.13
N ILE A 113 -4.24 -4.31 0.51
CA ILE A 113 -5.13 -4.87 -0.50
C ILE A 113 -5.07 -4.01 -1.75
N GLY A 114 -4.97 -4.67 -2.91
CA GLY A 114 -5.08 -4.02 -4.22
C GLY A 114 -6.42 -4.35 -4.85
N PHE A 115 -7.12 -3.36 -5.38
CA PHE A 115 -8.47 -3.53 -5.91
C PHE A 115 -8.78 -2.55 -7.03
N THR A 116 -9.78 -2.92 -7.82
CA THR A 116 -10.37 -2.09 -8.88
C THR A 116 -11.88 -2.16 -8.78
N GLY A 117 -12.59 -1.29 -9.47
CA GLY A 117 -14.03 -1.41 -9.63
C GLY A 117 -14.74 -0.09 -9.82
N VAL A 118 -15.88 -0.17 -10.51
CA VAL A 118 -16.69 1.00 -10.87
C VAL A 118 -17.27 1.72 -9.66
N ASP A 119 -17.53 1.01 -8.56
CA ASP A 119 -18.05 1.65 -7.36
C ASP A 119 -16.99 2.48 -6.66
N MET A 120 -15.74 2.01 -6.61
CA MET A 120 -14.65 2.83 -6.08
C MET A 120 -14.39 4.06 -6.95
N ASP A 121 -14.45 3.91 -8.28
CA ASP A 121 -14.32 5.04 -9.21
C ASP A 121 -15.40 6.10 -8.97
N LYS A 122 -16.64 5.69 -8.69
CA LYS A 122 -17.72 6.61 -8.30
C LYS A 122 -17.46 7.31 -6.98
N TYR A 123 -16.95 6.62 -5.97
CA TYR A 123 -16.62 7.25 -4.69
C TYR A 123 -15.54 8.31 -4.84
N VAL A 124 -14.55 8.06 -5.69
CA VAL A 124 -13.51 9.04 -5.99
C VAL A 124 -14.07 10.22 -6.79
N SER A 125 -14.83 9.97 -7.85
CA SER A 125 -15.41 11.04 -8.68
C SER A 125 -16.42 11.92 -7.92
N ASN A 126 -17.09 11.35 -6.91
CA ASN A 126 -18.01 12.09 -6.04
C ASN A 126 -17.33 12.77 -4.84
N GLY A 127 -15.99 12.65 -4.74
CA GLY A 127 -15.22 13.34 -3.72
C GLY A 127 -15.18 12.69 -2.35
N PHE A 128 -15.69 11.45 -2.19
CA PHE A 128 -15.58 10.71 -0.92
C PHE A 128 -14.13 10.38 -0.58
N PHE A 129 -13.32 10.09 -1.59
CA PHE A 129 -11.88 9.89 -1.46
C PHE A 129 -11.14 10.87 -2.37
N GLN A 130 -10.12 11.53 -1.84
CA GLN A 130 -9.38 12.58 -2.54
C GLN A 130 -7.87 12.34 -2.43
N TYR A 131 -7.14 12.62 -3.50
CA TYR A 131 -5.67 12.52 -3.53
C TYR A 131 -4.99 13.37 -2.46
N SER A 132 -5.56 14.55 -2.16
CA SER A 132 -5.05 15.48 -1.14
C SER A 132 -5.23 14.97 0.29
N LYS A 133 -6.12 14.01 0.51
CA LYS A 133 -6.48 13.44 1.82
C LYS A 133 -6.42 11.92 1.77
N SER A 134 -5.29 11.39 1.32
CA SER A 134 -5.10 9.95 1.13
C SER A 134 -4.54 9.21 2.35
N VAL A 135 -4.12 9.92 3.38
CA VAL A 135 -3.59 9.33 4.62
C VAL A 135 -4.60 9.52 5.75
N PHE A 136 -4.90 8.42 6.44
CA PHE A 136 -5.86 8.36 7.54
C PHE A 136 -5.16 7.80 8.78
N ASN A 137 -5.43 8.39 9.93
CA ASN A 137 -4.95 7.85 11.20
C ASN A 137 -6.12 7.17 11.89
N ILE A 138 -6.19 5.84 11.79
CA ILE A 138 -7.28 5.04 12.36
C ILE A 138 -6.91 4.42 13.71
N GLY A 139 -5.65 4.51 14.11
CA GLY A 139 -5.13 3.93 15.34
C GLY A 139 -5.04 2.41 15.32
N LEU A 140 -4.67 1.85 16.45
CA LEU A 140 -4.81 0.43 16.74
C LEU A 140 -6.17 0.24 17.42
N GLN A 141 -7.01 -0.61 16.82
CA GLN A 141 -8.19 -1.07 17.55
C GLN A 141 -7.70 -2.07 18.60
N SER A 142 -7.85 -1.71 19.86
CA SER A 142 -7.78 -2.68 20.95
C SER A 142 -9.01 -3.58 20.85
N GLU A 143 -8.79 -4.88 20.74
CA GLU A 143 -9.84 -5.87 20.90
C GLU A 143 -10.51 -5.74 22.29
#